data_3a4145ac2f558c2a37d9e0f03f86ad3a
#
_entry.id   3a4145ac2f558c2a37d9e0f03f86ad3a
#
_cell.length_a   1.000
_cell.length_b   1.000
_cell.length_c   1.000
_cell.angle_alpha   90.00
_cell.angle_beta   90.00
_cell.angle_gamma   90.00
#
_symmetry.space_group_name_H-M   'P 1'
#
loop_
_entity.id
_entity.type
_entity.pdbx_description
1 polymer ?
#
loop_
_entity_poly.entity_id
_entity_poly.type
_entity_poly.pdbx_seq_one_letter_code
_entity_poly.pdbx_strand_id
1 'polypeptide(L)'
;EMTSSLVGSEMCIRDRFSRLCARADVINDFSEPLEETMQKAFARLCTIDSRRLIKFLLNILPNINNTDFSKLTPVEQRMMQMFYVSVWLKAADDWNSDEVLDNLYALADSPVLLGELMDLLQCNYDHIDFIDKPVNVGFDCPLDLHCTYTRDQLLVALDFMKPSTVREGVKWLPEKNIDVFFVTLNKADKDYSPTTMYNDYSINSELFHWQSQSTTAENSSTGQRYIHHREKGSRVLLFVREFKSDRISGSAAAYTYLGTANYVKHDGEKPMNITWKLDHPIPAKYLKKTNKLVVG
;
A
#
# COMPACT_ATOMS: atom_id res chain seq x y z
N GLU A 1 -27.05 -6.32 -19.99
CA GLU A 1 -26.33 -5.29 -19.21
C GLU A 1 -25.23 -6.01 -18.41
N MET A 2 -24.03 -6.09 -18.98
CA MET A 2 -22.86 -6.50 -18.20
C MET A 2 -22.51 -5.34 -17.27
N THR A 3 -22.50 -5.57 -15.97
CA THR A 3 -22.20 -4.56 -14.97
C THR A 3 -20.75 -4.08 -15.18
N SER A 4 -20.60 -2.79 -15.48
CA SER A 4 -19.33 -2.15 -15.87
C SER A 4 -18.20 -2.23 -14.82
N SER A 5 -18.52 -2.63 -13.58
CA SER A 5 -17.54 -2.66 -12.48
C SER A 5 -16.66 -3.92 -12.43
N LEU A 6 -17.14 -5.06 -12.93
CA LEU A 6 -16.35 -6.30 -12.99
C LEU A 6 -15.44 -6.37 -14.23
N VAL A 7 -15.91 -5.79 -15.34
CA VAL A 7 -15.18 -5.77 -16.60
C VAL A 7 -13.94 -4.86 -16.52
N GLY A 8 -13.99 -3.76 -15.77
CA GLY A 8 -12.88 -2.80 -15.68
C GLY A 8 -11.64 -3.35 -14.96
N SER A 9 -11.81 -3.94 -13.77
CA SER A 9 -10.64 -4.36 -12.95
C SER A 9 -9.99 -5.66 -13.42
N GLU A 10 -10.76 -6.66 -13.86
CA GLU A 10 -10.20 -7.91 -14.36
C GLU A 10 -9.52 -7.75 -15.74
N MET A 11 -10.05 -6.90 -16.60
CA MET A 11 -9.47 -6.61 -17.91
C MET A 11 -8.15 -5.83 -17.80
N CYS A 12 -8.05 -4.86 -16.90
CA CYS A 12 -6.79 -4.11 -16.68
C CYS A 12 -5.67 -4.97 -16.11
N ILE A 13 -5.97 -6.11 -15.48
CA ILE A 13 -4.96 -6.99 -14.85
C ILE A 13 -4.38 -8.00 -15.85
N ARG A 14 -5.17 -8.49 -16.82
CA ARG A 14 -4.73 -9.54 -17.75
C ARG A 14 -4.51 -9.05 -19.17
N ASP A 15 -5.45 -8.29 -19.71
CA ASP A 15 -5.38 -7.73 -21.06
C ASP A 15 -5.99 -6.33 -21.03
N ARG A 16 -5.19 -5.31 -21.31
CA ARG A 16 -5.67 -3.93 -21.37
C ARG A 16 -6.77 -3.77 -22.43
N PHE A 17 -7.70 -2.85 -22.20
CA PHE A 17 -8.83 -2.63 -23.10
C PHE A 17 -8.39 -2.30 -24.53
N SER A 18 -7.39 -1.43 -24.68
CA SER A 18 -6.83 -1.08 -25.99
C SER A 18 -6.21 -2.28 -26.71
N ARG A 19 -5.58 -3.21 -25.99
CA ARG A 19 -5.05 -4.46 -26.59
C ARG A 19 -6.14 -5.42 -27.01
N LEU A 20 -7.24 -5.49 -26.29
CA LEU A 20 -8.42 -6.24 -26.71
C LEU A 20 -9.04 -5.66 -27.96
N CYS A 21 -9.16 -4.32 -28.03
CA CYS A 21 -9.65 -3.61 -29.20
C CYS A 21 -8.75 -3.83 -30.43
N ALA A 22 -7.42 -3.80 -30.27
CA ALA A 22 -6.48 -4.08 -31.35
C ALA A 22 -6.59 -5.53 -31.84
N ARG A 23 -6.65 -6.51 -30.91
CA ARG A 23 -6.87 -7.93 -31.27
C ARG A 23 -8.22 -8.21 -31.95
N ALA A 24 -9.22 -7.39 -31.68
CA ALA A 24 -10.55 -7.46 -32.27
C ALA A 24 -10.68 -6.61 -33.56
N ASP A 25 -9.57 -6.08 -34.07
CA ASP A 25 -9.53 -5.17 -35.25
C ASP A 25 -10.43 -3.94 -35.14
N VAL A 26 -10.74 -3.50 -33.88
CA VAL A 26 -11.53 -2.30 -33.63
C VAL A 26 -10.67 -1.04 -33.75
N ILE A 27 -9.38 -1.15 -33.39
CA ILE A 27 -8.37 -0.13 -33.59
C ILE A 27 -7.14 -0.76 -34.25
N ASN A 28 -6.31 0.08 -34.89
CA ASN A 28 -5.04 -0.39 -35.41
C ASN A 28 -4.11 -0.84 -34.28
N ASP A 29 -3.27 -1.84 -34.56
CA ASP A 29 -2.24 -2.25 -33.63
C ASP A 29 -1.23 -1.11 -33.39
N PHE A 30 -0.73 -1.00 -32.18
CA PHE A 30 0.16 0.07 -31.77
C PHE A 30 1.26 -0.47 -30.85
N SER A 31 2.36 0.28 -30.73
CA SER A 31 3.45 -0.02 -29.80
C SER A 31 3.84 1.27 -29.07
N GLU A 32 3.94 1.20 -27.77
CA GLU A 32 4.31 2.32 -26.92
C GLU A 32 5.52 1.98 -26.04
N PRO A 33 6.38 2.96 -25.66
CA PRO A 33 7.66 2.70 -24.99
C PRO A 33 7.54 1.93 -23.67
N LEU A 34 6.47 2.16 -22.88
CA LEU A 34 6.32 1.57 -21.54
C LEU A 34 5.34 0.38 -21.47
N GLU A 35 4.97 -0.20 -22.58
CA GLU A 35 3.90 -1.18 -22.63
C GLU A 35 4.13 -2.37 -21.69
N GLU A 36 5.28 -3.00 -21.73
CA GLU A 36 5.60 -4.14 -20.89
C GLU A 36 5.69 -3.76 -19.40
N THR A 37 6.25 -2.59 -19.10
CA THR A 37 6.37 -2.06 -17.74
C THR A 37 4.99 -1.74 -17.16
N MET A 38 4.14 -1.06 -17.92
CA MET A 38 2.81 -0.67 -17.49
C MET A 38 1.88 -1.88 -17.35
N GLN A 39 1.96 -2.87 -18.21
CA GLN A 39 1.19 -4.11 -18.05
C GLN A 39 1.37 -4.73 -16.65
N LYS A 40 2.61 -4.76 -16.16
CA LYS A 40 2.93 -5.25 -14.80
C LYS A 40 2.54 -4.25 -13.70
N ALA A 41 2.54 -2.96 -14.00
CA ALA A 41 2.22 -1.90 -13.06
C ALA A 41 0.71 -1.77 -12.78
N PHE A 42 -0.15 -1.99 -13.76
CA PHE A 42 -1.60 -1.85 -13.62
C PHE A 42 -2.16 -2.67 -12.44
N ALA A 43 -1.66 -3.87 -12.19
CA ALA A 43 -2.06 -4.69 -11.04
C ALA A 43 -1.78 -4.02 -9.66
N ARG A 44 -0.77 -3.15 -9.59
CA ARG A 44 -0.43 -2.37 -8.38
C ARG A 44 -1.19 -1.06 -8.32
N LEU A 45 -1.47 -0.46 -9.47
CA LEU A 45 -2.17 0.82 -9.60
C LEU A 45 -3.69 0.68 -9.40
N CYS A 46 -4.28 -0.46 -9.77
CA CYS A 46 -5.70 -0.73 -9.58
C CYS A 46 -6.12 -0.82 -8.11
N THR A 47 -5.18 -0.98 -7.19
CA THR A 47 -5.46 -1.02 -5.75
C THR A 47 -5.48 0.36 -5.08
N ILE A 48 -5.15 1.43 -5.81
CA ILE A 48 -5.14 2.80 -5.28
C ILE A 48 -6.58 3.27 -5.03
N ASP A 49 -6.89 3.58 -3.77
CA ASP A 49 -8.21 3.99 -3.30
C ASP A 49 -8.18 5.20 -2.33
N SER A 50 -7.07 5.95 -2.28
CA SER A 50 -6.97 7.23 -1.60
C SER A 50 -7.41 8.35 -2.55
N ARG A 51 -8.47 9.10 -2.19
CA ARG A 51 -8.95 10.24 -2.99
C ARG A 51 -7.89 11.31 -3.17
N ARG A 52 -7.08 11.55 -2.14
CA ARG A 52 -6.01 12.55 -2.20
C ARG A 52 -4.93 12.14 -3.20
N LEU A 53 -4.47 10.90 -3.15
CA LEU A 53 -3.48 10.37 -4.08
C LEU A 53 -4.02 10.35 -5.51
N ILE A 54 -5.26 9.86 -5.71
CA ILE A 54 -5.87 9.81 -7.04
C ILE A 54 -6.02 11.22 -7.63
N LYS A 55 -6.55 12.19 -6.89
CA LYS A 55 -6.66 13.58 -7.38
C LYS A 55 -5.32 14.19 -7.75
N PHE A 56 -4.29 13.93 -6.95
CA PHE A 56 -2.94 14.37 -7.25
C PHE A 56 -2.45 13.77 -8.59
N LEU A 57 -2.61 12.45 -8.77
CA LEU A 57 -2.18 11.76 -9.99
C LEU A 57 -2.98 12.21 -11.22
N LEU A 58 -4.30 12.34 -11.11
CA LEU A 58 -5.16 12.85 -12.19
C LEU A 58 -4.77 14.27 -12.65
N ASN A 59 -4.21 15.08 -11.76
CA ASN A 59 -3.75 16.42 -12.09
C ASN A 59 -2.33 16.46 -12.68
N ILE A 60 -1.39 15.66 -12.14
CA ILE A 60 0.02 15.75 -12.50
C ILE A 60 0.36 14.94 -13.75
N LEU A 61 -0.22 13.73 -13.92
CA LEU A 61 0.16 12.82 -15.00
C LEU A 61 -0.08 13.38 -16.41
N PRO A 62 -1.20 14.08 -16.69
CA PRO A 62 -1.39 14.72 -18.01
C PRO A 62 -0.40 15.83 -18.31
N ASN A 63 0.26 16.36 -17.29
CA ASN A 63 1.17 17.51 -17.38
C ASN A 63 2.64 17.13 -17.11
N ILE A 64 2.98 15.86 -17.15
CA ILE A 64 4.31 15.34 -16.81
C ILE A 64 5.45 16.11 -17.52
N ASN A 65 5.32 16.34 -18.84
CA ASN A 65 6.31 17.04 -19.65
C ASN A 65 6.55 18.50 -19.24
N ASN A 66 5.60 19.12 -18.53
CA ASN A 66 5.67 20.51 -18.11
C ASN A 66 5.85 20.65 -16.59
N THR A 67 6.00 19.53 -15.88
CA THR A 67 6.09 19.54 -14.42
C THR A 67 7.54 19.65 -13.97
N ASP A 68 7.80 20.65 -13.15
CA ASP A 68 9.06 20.75 -12.39
C ASP A 68 8.91 19.99 -11.07
N PHE A 69 9.37 18.76 -11.03
CA PHE A 69 9.22 17.88 -9.87
C PHE A 69 9.97 18.38 -8.63
N SER A 70 10.97 19.25 -8.80
CA SER A 70 11.70 19.86 -7.68
C SER A 70 10.87 20.88 -6.90
N LYS A 71 9.80 21.39 -7.50
CA LYS A 71 8.88 22.36 -6.87
C LYS A 71 7.70 21.74 -6.16
N LEU A 72 7.56 20.43 -6.23
CA LEU A 72 6.53 19.72 -5.48
C LEU A 72 6.73 19.90 -3.95
N THR A 73 5.63 20.08 -3.24
CA THR A 73 5.65 20.07 -1.77
C THR A 73 6.14 18.71 -1.25
N PRO A 74 6.64 18.61 -0.01
CA PRO A 74 7.09 17.34 0.53
C PRO A 74 6.07 16.21 0.47
N VAL A 75 4.78 16.51 0.65
CA VAL A 75 3.72 15.50 0.56
C VAL A 75 3.45 15.08 -0.89
N GLU A 76 3.50 16.02 -1.83
CA GLU A 76 3.38 15.73 -3.26
C GLU A 76 4.56 14.90 -3.78
N GLN A 77 5.78 15.20 -3.33
CA GLN A 77 6.95 14.38 -3.65
C GLN A 77 6.77 12.93 -3.15
N ARG A 78 6.25 12.73 -1.94
CA ARG A 78 5.93 11.38 -1.43
C ARG A 78 4.83 10.70 -2.25
N MET A 79 3.77 11.42 -2.65
CA MET A 79 2.74 10.88 -3.53
C MET A 79 3.31 10.49 -4.90
N MET A 80 4.21 11.29 -5.44
CA MET A 80 4.90 10.96 -6.70
C MET A 80 5.84 9.74 -6.53
N GLN A 81 6.54 9.61 -5.38
CA GLN A 81 7.31 8.40 -5.05
C GLN A 81 6.42 7.15 -5.00
N MET A 82 5.22 7.25 -4.40
CA MET A 82 4.26 6.13 -4.35
C MET A 82 3.84 5.69 -5.76
N PHE A 83 3.62 6.64 -6.66
CA PHE A 83 3.36 6.34 -8.07
C PHE A 83 4.58 5.71 -8.75
N TYR A 84 5.74 6.36 -8.63
CA TYR A 84 6.97 5.93 -9.29
C TYR A 84 7.37 4.49 -8.89
N VAL A 85 7.36 4.18 -7.58
CA VAL A 85 7.67 2.82 -7.11
C VAL A 85 6.65 1.77 -7.59
N SER A 86 5.39 2.18 -7.81
CA SER A 86 4.36 1.27 -8.34
C SER A 86 4.62 0.88 -9.78
N VAL A 87 5.23 1.76 -10.56
CA VAL A 87 5.54 1.52 -11.98
C VAL A 87 6.91 0.84 -12.12
N TRP A 88 7.96 1.43 -11.58
CA TRP A 88 9.35 1.02 -11.82
C TRP A 88 9.97 0.14 -10.72
N LEU A 89 9.23 -0.18 -9.64
CA LEU A 89 9.65 -1.03 -8.52
C LEU A 89 10.89 -0.54 -7.76
N LYS A 90 11.22 0.73 -7.91
CA LYS A 90 12.30 1.44 -7.21
C LYS A 90 11.83 2.86 -6.88
N ALA A 91 12.37 3.44 -5.82
CA ALA A 91 12.17 4.86 -5.54
C ALA A 91 12.97 5.72 -6.53
N ALA A 92 12.51 6.93 -6.80
CA ALA A 92 13.28 7.94 -7.50
C ALA A 92 14.28 8.55 -6.51
N ASP A 93 15.58 8.35 -6.75
CA ASP A 93 16.63 8.89 -5.88
C ASP A 93 16.79 10.41 -6.06
N ASP A 94 16.67 10.89 -7.30
CA ASP A 94 16.70 12.32 -7.66
C ASP A 94 15.71 12.58 -8.81
N TRP A 95 14.76 13.50 -8.58
CA TRP A 95 13.76 13.87 -9.58
C TRP A 95 14.33 14.55 -10.84
N ASN A 96 15.55 15.05 -10.76
CA ASN A 96 16.24 15.69 -11.89
C ASN A 96 17.27 14.77 -12.54
N SER A 97 17.38 13.52 -12.12
CA SER A 97 18.26 12.56 -12.81
C SER A 97 17.71 12.17 -14.17
N ASP A 98 18.61 11.98 -15.14
CA ASP A 98 18.26 11.59 -16.50
C ASP A 98 17.40 10.32 -16.50
N GLU A 99 17.74 9.32 -15.69
CA GLU A 99 16.99 8.08 -15.61
C GLU A 99 15.54 8.27 -15.16
N VAL A 100 15.29 9.12 -14.16
CA VAL A 100 13.95 9.39 -13.64
C VAL A 100 13.14 10.19 -14.65
N LEU A 101 13.74 11.21 -15.26
CA LEU A 101 13.09 12.03 -16.28
C LEU A 101 12.78 11.22 -17.55
N ASP A 102 13.70 10.38 -18.03
CA ASP A 102 13.48 9.50 -19.17
C ASP A 102 12.29 8.54 -18.92
N ASN A 103 12.20 7.96 -17.73
CA ASN A 103 11.08 7.13 -17.35
C ASN A 103 9.74 7.89 -17.38
N LEU A 104 9.69 9.09 -16.83
CA LEU A 104 8.48 9.91 -16.78
C LEU A 104 8.08 10.41 -18.17
N TYR A 105 9.06 10.83 -19.00
CA TYR A 105 8.79 11.25 -20.38
C TYR A 105 8.36 10.09 -21.26
N ALA A 106 8.91 8.89 -21.07
CA ALA A 106 8.44 7.69 -21.75
C ALA A 106 6.96 7.38 -21.44
N LEU A 107 6.47 7.71 -20.23
CA LEU A 107 5.05 7.61 -19.91
C LEU A 107 4.22 8.67 -20.66
N ALA A 108 4.72 9.91 -20.76
CA ALA A 108 4.07 10.96 -21.53
C ALA A 108 4.03 10.64 -23.03
N ASP A 109 5.07 9.95 -23.55
CA ASP A 109 5.16 9.47 -24.93
C ASP A 109 4.35 8.18 -25.17
N SER A 110 3.59 7.74 -24.20
CA SER A 110 2.71 6.56 -24.25
C SER A 110 1.24 6.98 -24.05
N PRO A 111 0.62 7.71 -25.01
CA PRO A 111 -0.69 8.34 -24.82
C PRO A 111 -1.84 7.36 -24.59
N VAL A 112 -1.81 6.16 -25.19
CA VAL A 112 -2.84 5.14 -24.98
C VAL A 112 -2.74 4.59 -23.57
N LEU A 113 -1.53 4.26 -23.10
CA LEU A 113 -1.27 3.78 -21.74
C LEU A 113 -1.63 4.83 -20.69
N LEU A 114 -1.26 6.09 -20.94
CA LEU A 114 -1.57 7.20 -20.05
C LEU A 114 -3.10 7.41 -19.98
N GLY A 115 -3.79 7.34 -21.11
CA GLY A 115 -5.26 7.41 -21.16
C GLY A 115 -5.92 6.29 -20.33
N GLU A 116 -5.52 5.04 -20.53
CA GLU A 116 -6.02 3.90 -19.75
C GLU A 116 -5.73 4.04 -18.25
N LEU A 117 -4.56 4.58 -17.89
CA LEU A 117 -4.22 4.86 -16.50
C LEU A 117 -5.13 5.94 -15.90
N MET A 118 -5.41 7.01 -16.63
CA MET A 118 -6.31 8.06 -16.20
C MET A 118 -7.73 7.53 -15.99
N ASP A 119 -8.22 6.69 -16.92
CA ASP A 119 -9.54 6.05 -16.81
C ASP A 119 -9.60 5.11 -15.60
N LEU A 120 -8.54 4.32 -15.36
CA LEU A 120 -8.44 3.47 -14.18
C LEU A 120 -8.49 4.28 -12.87
N LEU A 121 -7.71 5.35 -12.78
CA LEU A 121 -7.69 6.21 -11.60
C LEU A 121 -9.05 6.89 -11.37
N GLN A 122 -9.71 7.35 -12.43
CA GLN A 122 -11.05 7.92 -12.33
C GLN A 122 -12.08 6.87 -11.90
N CYS A 123 -12.02 5.68 -12.48
CA CYS A 123 -12.88 4.55 -12.08
C CYS A 123 -12.67 4.21 -10.59
N ASN A 124 -11.43 4.11 -10.14
CA ASN A 124 -11.15 3.88 -8.72
C ASN A 124 -11.73 4.98 -7.84
N TYR A 125 -11.56 6.25 -8.22
CA TYR A 125 -12.10 7.40 -7.49
C TYR A 125 -13.62 7.33 -7.32
N ASP A 126 -14.33 7.00 -8.39
CA ASP A 126 -15.80 6.95 -8.42
C ASP A 126 -16.37 5.78 -7.59
N HIS A 127 -15.56 4.74 -7.34
CA HIS A 127 -15.95 3.56 -6.56
C HIS A 127 -15.55 3.60 -5.08
N ILE A 128 -14.90 4.68 -4.59
CA ILE A 128 -14.59 4.81 -3.17
C ILE A 128 -15.88 5.03 -2.36
N ASP A 129 -16.24 4.03 -1.56
CA ASP A 129 -17.48 3.98 -0.75
C ASP A 129 -17.27 4.22 0.75
N PHE A 130 -16.08 4.67 1.15
CA PHE A 130 -15.71 4.93 2.54
C PHE A 130 -15.13 6.33 2.72
N ILE A 131 -15.01 6.76 3.99
CA ILE A 131 -14.38 8.03 4.34
C ILE A 131 -12.90 7.78 4.57
N ASP A 132 -12.06 8.30 3.68
CA ASP A 132 -10.63 8.40 3.84
C ASP A 132 -10.27 9.75 4.47
N LYS A 133 -9.29 9.73 5.37
CA LYS A 133 -8.80 10.94 6.02
C LYS A 133 -7.32 10.81 6.39
N PRO A 134 -6.56 11.90 6.37
CA PRO A 134 -5.18 11.91 6.83
C PRO A 134 -5.07 11.48 8.29
N VAL A 135 -4.00 10.76 8.61
CA VAL A 135 -3.63 10.41 9.98
C VAL A 135 -2.39 11.20 10.39
N ASN A 136 -2.44 11.81 11.57
CA ASN A 136 -1.28 12.52 12.09
C ASN A 136 -0.21 11.53 12.56
N VAL A 137 0.83 11.39 11.79
CA VAL A 137 2.02 10.58 12.10
C VAL A 137 3.25 11.41 12.46
N GLY A 138 3.05 12.72 12.70
CA GLY A 138 4.10 13.66 13.10
C GLY A 138 4.74 14.44 11.96
N PHE A 139 4.32 14.21 10.73
CA PHE A 139 4.68 14.96 9.54
C PHE A 139 3.57 14.82 8.47
N ASP A 140 3.64 15.60 7.39
CA ASP A 140 2.73 15.51 6.25
C ASP A 140 2.94 14.20 5.48
N CYS A 141 2.14 13.21 5.82
CA CYS A 141 2.16 11.87 5.23
C CYS A 141 1.00 11.69 4.25
N PRO A 142 1.23 11.12 3.06
CA PRO A 142 0.17 10.88 2.07
C PRO A 142 -0.69 9.63 2.37
N LEU A 143 -0.50 8.98 3.51
CA LEU A 143 -1.28 7.80 3.89
C LEU A 143 -2.60 8.22 4.55
N ASP A 144 -3.70 7.80 3.93
CA ASP A 144 -5.04 8.07 4.42
C ASP A 144 -5.63 6.82 5.09
N LEU A 145 -6.38 7.04 6.17
CA LEU A 145 -6.99 5.99 6.97
C LEU A 145 -7.94 5.13 6.15
N HIS A 146 -7.83 3.82 6.32
CA HIS A 146 -8.58 2.75 5.67
C HIS A 146 -8.32 2.59 4.17
N CYS A 147 -7.45 3.40 3.59
CA CYS A 147 -6.99 3.21 2.22
C CYS A 147 -6.03 2.04 2.09
N THR A 148 -5.92 1.55 0.87
CA THR A 148 -5.16 0.36 0.50
C THR A 148 -3.87 0.75 -0.21
N TYR A 149 -2.76 0.12 0.18
CA TYR A 149 -1.43 0.43 -0.36
C TYR A 149 -0.59 -0.83 -0.51
N THR A 150 0.27 -0.87 -1.50
CA THR A 150 1.33 -1.87 -1.56
C THR A 150 2.39 -1.58 -0.49
N ARG A 151 3.19 -2.58 -0.09
CA ARG A 151 4.28 -2.38 0.88
C ARG A 151 5.25 -1.28 0.43
N ASP A 152 5.59 -1.26 -0.86
CA ASP A 152 6.55 -0.32 -1.39
C ASP A 152 6.00 1.11 -1.36
N GLN A 153 4.73 1.31 -1.72
CA GLN A 153 4.05 2.62 -1.56
C GLN A 153 4.07 3.11 -0.12
N LEU A 154 3.77 2.22 0.85
CA LEU A 154 3.80 2.56 2.27
C LEU A 154 5.18 3.04 2.72
N LEU A 155 6.22 2.31 2.34
CA LEU A 155 7.58 2.60 2.77
C LEU A 155 8.11 3.91 2.19
N VAL A 156 7.88 4.18 0.90
CA VAL A 156 8.30 5.46 0.31
C VAL A 156 7.47 6.64 0.81
N ALA A 157 6.19 6.44 1.14
CA ALA A 157 5.35 7.45 1.79
C ALA A 157 5.88 7.85 3.18
N LEU A 158 6.64 6.97 3.82
CA LEU A 158 7.33 7.18 5.10
C LEU A 158 8.80 7.56 4.92
N ASP A 159 9.22 8.01 3.74
CA ASP A 159 10.60 8.39 3.35
C ASP A 159 11.61 7.25 3.42
N PHE A 160 11.18 5.99 3.36
CA PHE A 160 12.10 4.85 3.26
C PHE A 160 12.31 4.45 1.80
N MET A 161 13.41 4.91 1.19
CA MET A 161 13.67 4.85 -0.25
C MET A 161 14.26 3.51 -0.74
N LYS A 162 14.40 2.50 0.12
CA LYS A 162 14.86 1.14 -0.24
C LYS A 162 13.82 0.06 0.10
N PRO A 163 12.57 0.18 -0.39
CA PRO A 163 11.45 -0.68 0.04
C PRO A 163 11.71 -2.16 -0.24
N SER A 164 12.39 -2.51 -1.33
CA SER A 164 12.72 -3.89 -1.71
C SER A 164 13.60 -4.63 -0.69
N THR A 165 14.28 -3.90 0.21
CA THR A 165 15.10 -4.51 1.29
C THR A 165 14.27 -5.00 2.47
N VAL A 166 13.01 -4.57 2.60
CA VAL A 166 12.14 -4.96 3.71
C VAL A 166 11.40 -6.25 3.37
N ARG A 167 11.77 -7.33 4.04
CA ARG A 167 11.15 -8.66 3.86
C ARG A 167 10.32 -9.10 5.06
N GLU A 168 10.54 -8.49 6.21
CA GLU A 168 9.91 -8.84 7.48
C GLU A 168 8.53 -8.18 7.64
N GLY A 169 7.76 -8.69 8.62
CA GLY A 169 6.46 -8.14 8.99
C GLY A 169 6.54 -6.85 9.83
N VAL A 170 7.74 -6.38 10.15
CA VAL A 170 7.97 -5.17 10.96
C VAL A 170 9.12 -4.37 10.36
N LYS A 171 8.98 -3.04 10.35
CA LYS A 171 10.07 -2.12 10.03
C LYS A 171 10.11 -0.99 11.04
N TRP A 172 11.23 -0.86 11.74
CA TRP A 172 11.54 0.31 12.54
C TRP A 172 12.17 1.39 11.68
N LEU A 173 11.64 2.62 11.76
CA LEU A 173 12.11 3.81 11.08
C LEU A 173 12.60 4.82 12.15
N PRO A 174 13.89 4.77 12.56
CA PRO A 174 14.39 5.56 13.68
C PRO A 174 14.29 7.06 13.45
N GLU A 175 14.52 7.53 12.22
CA GLU A 175 14.48 8.94 11.87
C GLU A 175 13.08 9.56 11.94
N LYS A 176 12.05 8.73 11.83
CA LYS A 176 10.63 9.12 11.98
C LYS A 176 10.08 8.74 13.35
N ASN A 177 10.81 7.96 14.13
CA ASN A 177 10.36 7.39 15.40
C ASN A 177 9.06 6.57 15.23
N ILE A 178 9.02 5.71 14.18
CA ILE A 178 7.85 4.94 13.77
C ILE A 178 8.20 3.45 13.64
N ASP A 179 7.39 2.59 14.26
CA ASP A 179 7.30 1.15 13.95
C ASP A 179 6.17 0.91 12.95
N VAL A 180 6.48 0.23 11.86
CA VAL A 180 5.51 -0.13 10.80
C VAL A 180 5.24 -1.63 10.91
N PHE A 181 3.98 -2.01 11.15
CA PHE A 181 3.56 -3.41 11.24
C PHE A 181 2.81 -3.84 9.99
N PHE A 182 3.34 -4.84 9.30
CA PHE A 182 2.75 -5.47 8.13
C PHE A 182 2.14 -6.82 8.51
N VAL A 183 0.83 -6.85 8.73
CA VAL A 183 0.12 -8.03 9.20
C VAL A 183 -0.58 -8.75 8.05
N THR A 184 -0.39 -10.06 7.96
CA THR A 184 -1.17 -10.95 7.09
C THR A 184 -2.00 -11.88 7.97
N LEU A 185 -3.33 -11.82 7.86
CA LEU A 185 -4.25 -12.53 8.75
C LEU A 185 -4.32 -14.02 8.44
N ASN A 186 -4.54 -14.37 7.18
CA ASN A 186 -4.64 -15.76 6.75
C ASN A 186 -3.29 -16.24 6.19
N LYS A 187 -2.54 -16.95 7.02
CA LYS A 187 -1.23 -17.51 6.68
C LYS A 187 -1.41 -18.97 6.28
N ALA A 188 -1.18 -19.27 5.00
CA ALA A 188 -1.20 -20.65 4.52
C ALA A 188 0.14 -21.32 4.81
N ASP A 189 0.12 -22.62 5.18
CA ASP A 189 1.32 -23.41 5.50
C ASP A 189 2.39 -23.39 4.40
N LYS A 190 1.96 -23.31 3.14
CA LYS A 190 2.86 -23.18 1.97
C LYS A 190 3.65 -21.87 1.91
N ASP A 191 3.18 -20.83 2.58
CA ASP A 191 3.74 -19.47 2.50
C ASP A 191 4.55 -19.07 3.75
N TYR A 192 4.43 -19.84 4.83
CA TYR A 192 5.04 -19.52 6.13
C TYR A 192 5.58 -20.76 6.81
N SER A 193 6.73 -20.61 7.48
CA SER A 193 7.25 -21.67 8.36
C SER A 193 6.43 -21.72 9.66
N PRO A 194 6.42 -22.86 10.38
CA PRO A 194 5.73 -22.96 11.67
C PRO A 194 6.11 -21.86 12.68
N THR A 195 7.34 -21.37 12.63
CA THR A 195 7.84 -20.31 13.52
C THR A 195 7.39 -18.90 13.12
N THR A 196 6.78 -18.71 11.93
CA THR A 196 6.27 -17.44 11.44
C THR A 196 4.76 -17.41 11.24
N MET A 197 4.07 -18.48 11.68
CA MET A 197 2.60 -18.57 11.70
C MET A 197 2.02 -17.85 12.91
N TYR A 198 2.22 -16.54 12.99
CA TYR A 198 1.68 -15.69 14.06
C TYR A 198 0.16 -15.62 14.02
N ASN A 199 -0.45 -15.52 15.20
CA ASN A 199 -1.90 -15.48 15.37
C ASN A 199 -2.35 -14.02 15.56
N ASP A 200 -2.56 -13.31 14.43
CA ASP A 200 -2.95 -11.90 14.42
C ASP A 200 -4.43 -11.76 14.07
N TYR A 201 -5.18 -10.94 14.81
CA TYR A 201 -6.62 -10.73 14.58
C TYR A 201 -7.16 -9.49 15.30
N SER A 202 -8.28 -8.92 14.82
CA SER A 202 -9.01 -7.92 15.58
C SER A 202 -9.86 -8.59 16.67
N ILE A 203 -9.70 -8.13 17.91
CA ILE A 203 -10.53 -8.58 19.05
C ILE A 203 -11.93 -7.96 18.92
N ASN A 204 -11.98 -6.68 18.58
CA ASN A 204 -13.17 -5.90 18.26
C ASN A 204 -12.79 -4.72 17.34
N SER A 205 -13.67 -3.75 17.18
CA SER A 205 -13.38 -2.59 16.31
C SER A 205 -12.23 -1.69 16.79
N GLU A 206 -11.87 -1.73 18.06
CA GLU A 206 -10.85 -0.85 18.65
C GLU A 206 -9.59 -1.60 19.11
N LEU A 207 -9.68 -2.90 19.32
CA LEU A 207 -8.58 -3.71 19.86
C LEU A 207 -8.09 -4.74 18.85
N PHE A 208 -6.77 -4.80 18.71
CA PHE A 208 -6.09 -5.71 17.80
C PHE A 208 -5.07 -6.56 18.57
N HIS A 209 -5.12 -7.89 18.40
CA HIS A 209 -4.12 -8.82 18.88
C HIS A 209 -3.04 -9.01 17.84
N TRP A 210 -1.79 -8.88 18.25
CA TRP A 210 -0.63 -9.05 17.39
C TRP A 210 0.50 -9.80 18.11
N GLN A 211 1.15 -10.70 17.40
CA GLN A 211 2.33 -11.41 17.88
C GLN A 211 3.59 -10.79 17.32
N SER A 212 4.52 -10.45 18.23
CA SER A 212 5.84 -9.94 17.82
C SER A 212 6.67 -10.99 17.08
N GLN A 213 7.84 -10.59 16.58
CA GLN A 213 8.81 -11.56 16.05
C GLN A 213 9.18 -12.58 17.12
N SER A 214 9.42 -13.84 16.71
CA SER A 214 9.72 -14.99 17.58
C SER A 214 10.94 -14.80 18.49
N THR A 215 11.81 -13.83 18.19
CA THR A 215 13.01 -13.51 18.97
C THR A 215 12.82 -12.34 19.95
N THR A 216 11.65 -11.66 19.92
CA THR A 216 11.39 -10.47 20.73
C THR A 216 11.09 -10.85 22.17
N ALA A 217 11.99 -10.53 23.09
CA ALA A 217 11.77 -10.64 24.52
C ALA A 217 11.27 -9.31 25.11
N GLU A 218 10.52 -9.38 26.22
CA GLU A 218 10.03 -8.18 26.92
C GLU A 218 11.17 -7.20 27.24
N ASN A 219 12.28 -7.69 27.78
CA ASN A 219 13.44 -6.88 28.16
C ASN A 219 14.36 -6.49 26.99
N SER A 220 14.07 -6.91 25.76
CA SER A 220 14.85 -6.48 24.59
C SER A 220 14.57 -5.01 24.26
N SER A 221 15.51 -4.35 23.55
CA SER A 221 15.31 -2.96 23.08
C SER A 221 14.05 -2.80 22.25
N THR A 222 13.70 -3.81 21.45
CA THR A 222 12.48 -3.85 20.64
C THR A 222 11.25 -4.03 21.52
N GLY A 223 11.22 -4.99 22.46
CA GLY A 223 10.10 -5.18 23.39
C GLY A 223 9.83 -3.95 24.24
N GLN A 224 10.89 -3.35 24.79
CA GLN A 224 10.78 -2.11 25.57
C GLN A 224 10.35 -0.91 24.72
N ARG A 225 10.68 -0.88 23.40
CA ARG A 225 10.16 0.15 22.51
C ARG A 225 8.65 -0.02 22.29
N TYR A 226 8.14 -1.23 22.11
CA TYR A 226 6.71 -1.48 21.96
C TYR A 226 5.92 -1.12 23.22
N ILE A 227 6.40 -1.52 24.39
CA ILE A 227 5.71 -1.27 25.68
C ILE A 227 5.67 0.24 25.97
N HIS A 228 6.79 0.92 25.81
CA HIS A 228 6.97 2.32 26.19
C HIS A 228 6.92 3.29 25.01
N HIS A 229 6.29 2.91 23.89
CA HIS A 229 6.33 3.71 22.67
C HIS A 229 5.79 5.14 22.89
N ARG A 230 4.73 5.30 23.71
CA ARG A 230 4.16 6.63 24.02
C ARG A 230 5.14 7.51 24.79
N GLU A 231 5.77 6.96 25.82
CA GLU A 231 6.74 7.68 26.67
C GLU A 231 7.96 8.10 25.85
N LYS A 232 8.37 7.26 24.88
CA LYS A 232 9.47 7.53 23.96
C LYS A 232 9.07 8.41 22.77
N GLY A 233 7.80 8.83 22.68
CA GLY A 233 7.26 9.63 21.58
C GLY A 233 7.25 8.90 20.24
N SER A 234 7.38 7.55 20.22
CA SER A 234 7.30 6.77 19.00
C SER A 234 5.85 6.37 18.69
N ARG A 235 5.60 6.06 17.42
CA ARG A 235 4.29 5.66 16.91
C ARG A 235 4.36 4.27 16.33
N VAL A 236 3.24 3.54 16.42
CA VAL A 236 3.05 2.25 15.76
C VAL A 236 1.98 2.43 14.70
N LEU A 237 2.30 2.13 13.44
CA LEU A 237 1.36 2.14 12.32
C LEU A 237 0.99 0.71 11.97
N LEU A 238 -0.32 0.42 11.89
CA LEU A 238 -0.82 -0.91 11.62
C LEU A 238 -1.38 -1.03 10.19
N PHE A 239 -0.81 -1.94 9.42
CA PHE A 239 -1.21 -2.27 8.06
C PHE A 239 -1.57 -3.75 7.99
N VAL A 240 -2.78 -4.04 7.50
CA VAL A 240 -3.34 -5.39 7.54
C VAL A 240 -3.82 -5.81 6.15
N ARG A 241 -3.51 -7.04 5.75
CA ARG A 241 -4.09 -7.70 4.58
C ARG A 241 -4.64 -9.06 4.93
N GLU A 242 -5.62 -9.51 4.18
CA GLU A 242 -6.25 -10.81 4.42
C GLU A 242 -5.33 -11.97 4.01
N PHE A 243 -4.79 -11.94 2.79
CA PHE A 243 -3.91 -12.97 2.22
C PHE A 243 -2.60 -12.36 1.75
N LYS A 244 -1.56 -13.21 1.58
CA LYS A 244 -0.25 -12.80 1.06
C LYS A 244 -0.30 -12.38 -0.40
N SER A 245 -1.09 -13.09 -1.19
CA SER A 245 -1.26 -12.83 -2.62
C SER A 245 -2.72 -12.50 -2.93
N ASP A 246 -2.92 -11.62 -3.87
CA ASP A 246 -4.22 -11.36 -4.45
C ASP A 246 -4.68 -12.56 -5.27
N ARG A 247 -5.95 -12.95 -5.12
CA ARG A 247 -6.49 -14.17 -5.74
C ARG A 247 -6.70 -14.03 -7.24
N ILE A 248 -6.89 -12.81 -7.73
CA ILE A 248 -7.20 -12.52 -9.13
C ILE A 248 -5.90 -12.30 -9.90
N SER A 249 -5.08 -11.36 -9.45
CA SER A 249 -3.83 -10.99 -10.14
C SER A 249 -2.67 -11.94 -9.85
N GLY A 250 -2.73 -12.73 -8.76
CA GLY A 250 -1.61 -13.54 -8.28
C GLY A 250 -0.44 -12.73 -7.72
N SER A 251 -0.52 -11.41 -7.77
CA SER A 251 0.49 -10.49 -7.25
C SER A 251 0.43 -10.39 -5.72
N ALA A 252 1.42 -9.72 -5.10
CA ALA A 252 1.38 -9.46 -3.67
C ALA A 252 0.17 -8.59 -3.32
N ALA A 253 -0.69 -9.07 -2.40
CA ALA A 253 -1.86 -8.33 -1.97
C ALA A 253 -1.46 -7.05 -1.22
N ALA A 254 -2.19 -5.98 -1.47
CA ALA A 254 -2.01 -4.70 -0.81
C ALA A 254 -2.53 -4.73 0.64
N TYR A 255 -2.12 -3.77 1.44
CA TYR A 255 -2.46 -3.64 2.85
C TYR A 255 -3.45 -2.50 3.07
N THR A 256 -4.46 -2.72 3.89
CA THR A 256 -5.33 -1.65 4.40
C THR A 256 -4.67 -0.97 5.59
N TYR A 257 -4.61 0.35 5.61
CA TYR A 257 -4.09 1.14 6.71
C TYR A 257 -5.14 1.29 7.81
N LEU A 258 -4.89 0.72 8.98
CA LEU A 258 -5.80 0.81 10.14
C LEU A 258 -5.48 1.99 11.08
N GLY A 259 -4.48 2.80 10.76
CA GLY A 259 -4.09 3.96 11.56
C GLY A 259 -3.00 3.66 12.58
N THR A 260 -2.92 4.52 13.59
CA THR A 260 -2.00 4.40 14.73
C THR A 260 -2.57 3.49 15.80
N ALA A 261 -1.66 2.78 16.48
CA ALA A 261 -2.00 1.83 17.53
C ALA A 261 -1.21 2.11 18.81
N ASN A 262 -1.85 1.89 19.95
CA ASN A 262 -1.29 2.13 21.27
C ASN A 262 -1.22 0.84 22.08
N TYR A 263 -0.09 0.61 22.73
CA TYR A 263 0.09 -0.53 23.62
C TYR A 263 -0.93 -0.51 24.78
N VAL A 264 -1.53 -1.67 25.04
CA VAL A 264 -2.45 -1.89 26.15
C VAL A 264 -1.83 -2.85 27.16
N LYS A 265 -1.49 -4.06 26.72
CA LYS A 265 -0.89 -5.12 27.53
C LYS A 265 -0.23 -6.16 26.64
N HIS A 266 0.56 -7.02 27.23
CA HIS A 266 1.06 -8.23 26.57
C HIS A 266 1.03 -9.44 27.51
N ASP A 267 1.22 -10.60 26.92
CA ASP A 267 1.41 -11.88 27.61
C ASP A 267 2.49 -12.67 26.89
N GLY A 268 3.31 -13.37 27.67
CA GLY A 268 4.43 -14.15 27.15
C GLY A 268 5.54 -13.32 26.50
N GLU A 269 6.58 -14.03 26.07
CA GLU A 269 7.68 -13.48 25.28
C GLU A 269 8.20 -14.51 24.27
N LYS A 270 8.82 -14.04 23.17
CA LYS A 270 9.45 -14.87 22.14
C LYS A 270 8.48 -15.85 21.42
N PRO A 271 7.33 -15.39 20.92
CA PRO A 271 6.89 -14.00 20.71
C PRO A 271 6.13 -13.40 21.89
N MET A 272 6.08 -12.09 21.98
CA MET A 272 5.17 -11.35 22.83
C MET A 272 3.79 -11.28 22.17
N ASN A 273 2.73 -11.63 22.91
CA ASN A 273 1.33 -11.51 22.51
C ASN A 273 0.82 -10.14 22.95
N ILE A 274 0.79 -9.16 22.07
CA ILE A 274 0.48 -7.78 22.43
C ILE A 274 -0.94 -7.41 21.99
N THR A 275 -1.68 -6.79 22.91
CA THR A 275 -2.95 -6.14 22.61
C THR A 275 -2.70 -4.66 22.34
N TRP A 276 -3.09 -4.21 21.14
CA TRP A 276 -3.01 -2.82 20.70
C TRP A 276 -4.40 -2.19 20.69
N LYS A 277 -4.51 -0.94 21.15
CA LYS A 277 -5.70 -0.11 20.98
C LYS A 277 -5.50 0.80 19.80
N LEU A 278 -6.39 0.74 18.81
CA LEU A 278 -6.39 1.62 17.65
C LEU A 278 -6.92 3.00 18.01
N ASP A 279 -6.34 4.05 17.42
CA ASP A 279 -6.85 5.41 17.58
C ASP A 279 -8.14 5.65 16.76
N HIS A 280 -8.37 4.81 15.76
CA HIS A 280 -9.57 4.83 14.93
C HIS A 280 -10.18 3.44 14.84
N PRO A 281 -11.50 3.30 15.03
CA PRO A 281 -12.15 2.00 14.98
C PRO A 281 -12.14 1.41 13.57
N ILE A 282 -11.97 0.10 13.48
CA ILE A 282 -12.03 -0.65 12.23
C ILE A 282 -13.48 -0.60 11.70
N PRO A 283 -13.71 -0.15 10.46
CA PRO A 283 -15.04 -0.17 9.85
C PRO A 283 -15.63 -1.59 9.77
N ALA A 284 -16.93 -1.71 9.90
CA ALA A 284 -17.63 -3.00 9.94
C ALA A 284 -17.31 -3.91 8.73
N LYS A 285 -17.11 -3.33 7.54
CA LYS A 285 -16.74 -4.08 6.33
C LYS A 285 -15.36 -4.76 6.45
N TYR A 286 -14.41 -4.13 7.14
CA TYR A 286 -13.09 -4.70 7.37
C TYR A 286 -13.07 -5.59 8.62
N LEU A 287 -13.89 -5.28 9.63
CA LEU A 287 -13.96 -6.06 10.86
C LEU A 287 -14.33 -7.53 10.59
N LYS A 288 -15.24 -7.79 9.64
CA LYS A 288 -15.57 -9.15 9.21
C LYS A 288 -14.39 -9.93 8.64
N LYS A 289 -13.43 -9.23 8.01
CA LYS A 289 -12.22 -9.85 7.44
C LYS A 289 -11.11 -10.03 8.47
N THR A 290 -11.04 -9.12 9.44
CA THR A 290 -9.96 -9.07 10.44
C THR A 290 -10.31 -9.86 11.72
N ASN A 291 -11.60 -10.09 11.97
CA ASN A 291 -12.05 -10.87 13.12
C ASN A 291 -11.92 -12.37 12.80
N LYS A 292 -11.09 -13.10 13.52
CA LYS A 292 -11.19 -14.54 13.56
C LYS A 292 -12.50 -14.85 14.31
N LEU A 293 -13.56 -15.14 13.56
CA LEU A 293 -14.68 -15.87 14.13
C LEU A 293 -14.10 -17.14 14.72
N VAL A 294 -14.07 -17.21 16.04
CA VAL A 294 -13.94 -18.47 16.76
C VAL A 294 -15.22 -19.22 16.42
N VAL A 295 -15.17 -20.00 15.34
CA VAL A 295 -16.15 -21.04 15.10
C VAL A 295 -15.81 -22.10 16.13
N GLY A 296 -16.55 -22.02 17.27
CA GLY A 296 -16.60 -23.06 18.25
C GLY A 296 -17.32 -24.28 17.69
#